data_efd693c499b190f0c6caa451a365960a
#
_entry.id   efd693c499b190f0c6caa451a365960a
#
_cell.length_a   1.000
_cell.length_b   1.000
_cell.length_c   1.000
_cell.angle_alpha   90.00
_cell.angle_beta   90.00
_cell.angle_gamma   90.00
#
_symmetry.space_group_name_H-M   'P 1'
#
loop_
_entity.id
_entity.type
_entity.pdbx_description
1 polymer ?
#
loop_
_entity_poly.entity_id
_entity_poly.type
_entity_poly.pdbx_seq_one_letter_code
_entity_poly.pdbx_strand_id
1 'polypeptide(L)'
;MTIKSHVLRGLLATAVASLVAGPALAANIFVIGGKPDDPFWSRVKKGAEDAGVVAEAQGGSVTWLGPQNYDNLGPDAAELIRQAIDQGADAIVGPDWVPEAMDPAFEAVTAAGIPLVIYNAGGLEAADKLGAMNYVGAVDYKSGFAAGEYLGNAGHKNGACVNTLPGAANIEAFCSGFNDGIIAAGGTGSVLQLPATAFGDATAVAQAVRAHLLQNPEIDAMFAIGDGDTNATVSGIQQAGKAGQVHVCGMNFSDTILANIQAGSQDCAIDQQGYQQGFFAVSILNNYVNYGVTIPTREILTGPGIVDASNVELVIEGVKAGVR
;
A
#
# COMPACT_ATOMS: atom_id res chain seq x y z
N MET A 1 -80.38 56.48 9.96
CA MET A 1 -79.73 56.00 8.74
C MET A 1 -78.37 55.52 9.13
N THR A 2 -78.20 54.20 9.34
CA THR A 2 -77.06 53.56 10.00
C THR A 2 -76.22 52.86 8.94
N ILE A 3 -74.98 53.27 8.76
CA ILE A 3 -74.03 52.67 7.89
C ILE A 3 -73.20 51.63 8.70
N LYS A 4 -73.33 50.36 8.35
CA LYS A 4 -72.53 49.28 8.93
C LYS A 4 -71.19 49.15 8.21
N SER A 5 -70.09 49.32 8.91
CA SER A 5 -68.73 49.05 8.45
C SER A 5 -68.41 47.54 8.57
N HIS A 6 -68.13 46.88 7.49
CA HIS A 6 -67.56 45.49 7.46
C HIS A 6 -66.06 45.56 7.56
N VAL A 7 -65.50 45.06 8.68
CA VAL A 7 -64.08 44.86 8.85
C VAL A 7 -63.73 43.49 8.25
N LEU A 8 -62.96 43.47 7.14
CA LEU A 8 -62.47 42.31 6.51
C LEU A 8 -61.17 41.93 7.23
N ARG A 9 -61.20 40.81 8.00
CA ARG A 9 -60.01 40.20 8.60
C ARG A 9 -59.33 39.29 7.60
N GLY A 10 -58.20 39.75 7.01
CA GLY A 10 -57.31 38.91 6.20
C GLY A 10 -56.53 37.98 7.10
N LEU A 11 -56.71 36.67 6.99
CA LEU A 11 -55.81 35.66 7.55
C LEU A 11 -54.56 35.53 6.64
N LEU A 12 -53.41 36.00 7.09
CA LEU A 12 -52.13 35.64 6.52
C LEU A 12 -51.80 34.20 6.98
N ALA A 13 -51.95 33.26 6.09
CA ALA A 13 -51.43 31.92 6.28
C ALA A 13 -49.92 31.94 5.98
N THR A 14 -49.07 31.94 7.02
CA THR A 14 -47.62 31.76 6.90
C THR A 14 -47.36 30.26 6.61
N ALA A 15 -47.08 29.92 5.35
CA ALA A 15 -46.60 28.60 4.98
C ALA A 15 -45.15 28.45 5.50
N VAL A 16 -44.98 27.74 6.60
CA VAL A 16 -43.67 27.27 7.04
C VAL A 16 -43.28 26.15 6.06
N ALA A 17 -42.45 26.46 5.08
CA ALA A 17 -41.78 25.46 4.28
C ALA A 17 -40.78 24.74 5.20
N SER A 18 -41.16 23.56 5.71
CA SER A 18 -40.25 22.65 6.34
C SER A 18 -39.27 22.15 5.23
N LEU A 19 -38.07 22.73 5.22
CA LEU A 19 -36.95 22.10 4.49
C LEU A 19 -36.76 20.70 5.13
N VAL A 20 -37.28 19.71 4.46
CA VAL A 20 -36.85 18.34 4.70
C VAL A 20 -35.37 18.28 4.22
N ALA A 21 -34.46 18.54 5.14
CA ALA A 21 -33.07 18.17 4.89
C ALA A 21 -33.09 16.65 4.60
N GLY A 22 -32.84 16.27 3.38
CA GLY A 22 -32.57 14.87 3.05
C GLY A 22 -31.47 14.37 3.99
N PRO A 23 -31.39 13.07 4.26
CA PRO A 23 -30.30 12.51 5.05
C PRO A 23 -28.99 13.08 4.49
N ALA A 24 -28.21 13.76 5.33
CA ALA A 24 -26.88 14.17 4.96
C ALA A 24 -26.13 12.88 4.57
N LEU A 25 -25.70 12.82 3.32
CA LEU A 25 -24.86 11.72 2.84
C LEU A 25 -23.49 11.94 3.48
N ALA A 26 -23.26 11.31 4.62
CA ALA A 26 -22.09 11.49 5.46
C ALA A 26 -21.44 10.12 5.69
N ALA A 27 -20.43 9.77 4.90
CA ALA A 27 -19.72 8.51 5.01
C ALA A 27 -18.64 8.59 6.10
N ASN A 28 -18.77 7.81 7.17
CA ASN A 28 -17.73 7.60 8.17
C ASN A 28 -16.88 6.41 7.77
N ILE A 29 -15.73 6.66 7.16
CA ILE A 29 -14.84 5.65 6.60
C ILE A 29 -13.71 5.38 7.58
N PHE A 30 -13.54 4.13 7.98
CA PHE A 30 -12.41 3.70 8.80
C PHE A 30 -11.34 3.03 7.94
N VAL A 31 -10.10 3.45 8.14
CA VAL A 31 -8.94 2.91 7.42
C VAL A 31 -8.03 2.22 8.43
N ILE A 32 -7.98 0.90 8.33
CA ILE A 32 -7.03 0.08 9.10
C ILE A 32 -5.70 0.12 8.36
N GLY A 33 -4.63 0.48 9.03
CA GLY A 33 -3.31 0.54 8.41
C GLY A 33 -2.20 0.23 9.40
N GLY A 34 -0.94 0.43 8.99
CA GLY A 34 0.20 0.28 9.87
C GLY A 34 0.37 1.45 10.83
N LYS A 35 1.49 1.46 11.54
CA LYS A 35 1.83 2.59 12.44
C LYS A 35 1.80 3.91 11.67
N PRO A 36 1.15 4.96 12.20
CA PRO A 36 1.00 6.23 11.48
C PRO A 36 2.32 6.97 11.22
N ASP A 37 3.38 6.65 11.96
CA ASP A 37 4.73 7.19 11.85
C ASP A 37 5.71 6.32 11.03
N ASP A 38 5.25 5.16 10.55
CA ASP A 38 6.01 4.32 9.63
C ASP A 38 6.16 5.03 8.28
N PRO A 39 7.37 5.04 7.66
CA PRO A 39 7.61 5.77 6.42
C PRO A 39 6.69 5.41 5.26
N PHE A 40 6.32 4.12 5.11
CA PHE A 40 5.37 3.69 4.08
C PHE A 40 3.93 4.05 4.47
N TRP A 41 3.52 3.71 5.71
CA TRP A 41 2.15 3.89 6.17
C TRP A 41 1.75 5.35 6.37
N SER A 42 2.70 6.24 6.67
CA SER A 42 2.45 7.69 6.71
C SER A 42 2.00 8.24 5.35
N ARG A 43 2.53 7.71 4.25
CA ARG A 43 2.12 8.07 2.88
C ARG A 43 0.74 7.53 2.54
N VAL A 44 0.45 6.28 2.91
CA VAL A 44 -0.88 5.68 2.76
C VAL A 44 -1.92 6.49 3.52
N LYS A 45 -1.62 6.82 4.79
CA LYS A 45 -2.46 7.65 5.65
C LYS A 45 -2.74 9.02 5.04
N LYS A 46 -1.69 9.69 4.54
CA LYS A 46 -1.88 10.98 3.87
C LYS A 46 -2.78 10.86 2.65
N GLY A 47 -2.64 9.82 1.83
CA GLY A 47 -3.53 9.58 0.69
C GLY A 47 -4.99 9.40 1.13
N ALA A 48 -5.21 8.64 2.20
CA ALA A 48 -6.54 8.45 2.78
C ALA A 48 -7.13 9.76 3.33
N GLU A 49 -6.33 10.57 4.03
CA GLU A 49 -6.74 11.88 4.55
C GLU A 49 -7.06 12.88 3.43
N ASP A 50 -6.24 12.94 2.38
CA ASP A 50 -6.48 13.82 1.24
C ASP A 50 -7.77 13.45 0.47
N ALA A 51 -8.04 12.16 0.30
CA ALA A 51 -9.33 11.70 -0.21
C ALA A 51 -10.49 12.01 0.77
N GLY A 52 -10.20 11.97 2.06
CA GLY A 52 -11.13 12.27 3.15
C GLY A 52 -11.65 13.72 3.14
N VAL A 53 -10.91 14.66 2.58
CA VAL A 53 -11.37 16.06 2.41
C VAL A 53 -12.72 16.12 1.67
N VAL A 54 -12.93 15.22 0.69
CA VAL A 54 -14.21 15.15 -0.03
C VAL A 54 -15.32 14.60 0.86
N ALA A 55 -15.04 13.56 1.66
CA ALA A 55 -16.00 13.01 2.61
C ALA A 55 -16.38 14.04 3.68
N GLU A 56 -15.41 14.77 4.23
CA GLU A 56 -15.62 15.83 5.21
C GLU A 56 -16.47 16.98 4.66
N ALA A 57 -16.24 17.39 3.41
CA ALA A 57 -17.05 18.41 2.73
C ALA A 57 -18.51 17.97 2.55
N GLN A 58 -18.78 16.68 2.61
CA GLN A 58 -20.12 16.06 2.55
C GLN A 58 -20.70 15.77 3.96
N GLY A 59 -19.97 16.10 5.01
CA GLY A 59 -20.36 15.89 6.42
C GLY A 59 -19.91 14.58 7.03
N GLY A 60 -19.14 13.76 6.29
CA GLY A 60 -18.55 12.51 6.74
C GLY A 60 -17.19 12.68 7.42
N SER A 61 -16.49 11.57 7.57
CA SER A 61 -15.14 11.55 8.17
C SER A 61 -14.28 10.40 7.65
N VAL A 62 -12.96 10.54 7.78
CA VAL A 62 -12.00 9.44 7.59
C VAL A 62 -11.20 9.25 8.87
N THR A 63 -11.23 8.06 9.43
CA THR A 63 -10.54 7.73 10.68
C THR A 63 -9.48 6.67 10.41
N TRP A 64 -8.21 7.00 10.72
CA TRP A 64 -7.10 6.04 10.65
C TRP A 64 -6.97 5.28 11.96
N LEU A 65 -6.93 3.94 11.86
CA LEU A 65 -6.62 3.05 12.97
C LEU A 65 -5.37 2.24 12.64
N GLY A 66 -4.34 2.35 13.46
CA GLY A 66 -3.09 1.63 13.30
C GLY A 66 -2.56 1.10 14.62
N PRO A 67 -1.79 -0.03 14.61
CA PRO A 67 -1.22 -0.61 15.82
C PRO A 67 -0.11 0.28 16.41
N GLN A 68 0.20 0.08 17.66
CA GLN A 68 1.30 0.79 18.34
C GLN A 68 2.68 0.23 17.95
N ASN A 69 2.74 -1.05 17.65
CA ASN A 69 3.91 -1.79 17.18
C ASN A 69 3.44 -2.97 16.31
N TYR A 70 4.36 -3.76 15.79
CA TYR A 70 4.05 -4.92 14.93
C TYR A 70 4.26 -6.27 15.62
N ASP A 71 4.45 -6.29 16.95
CA ASP A 71 4.79 -7.51 17.70
C ASP A 71 3.66 -8.56 17.67
N ASN A 72 2.41 -8.10 17.55
CA ASN A 72 1.22 -8.96 17.51
C ASN A 72 0.28 -8.56 16.36
N LEU A 73 0.84 -8.31 15.18
CA LEU A 73 0.20 -7.63 14.06
C LEU A 73 -1.20 -8.14 13.71
N GLY A 74 -1.38 -9.45 13.52
CA GLY A 74 -2.66 -10.02 13.09
C GLY A 74 -3.77 -9.82 14.11
N PRO A 75 -3.63 -10.26 15.37
CA PRO A 75 -4.60 -10.04 16.43
C PRO A 75 -4.90 -8.57 16.69
N ASP A 76 -3.88 -7.70 16.71
CA ASP A 76 -4.07 -6.26 16.94
C ASP A 76 -4.86 -5.62 15.79
N ALA A 77 -4.55 -5.95 14.54
CA ALA A 77 -5.30 -5.48 13.38
C ALA A 77 -6.76 -5.98 13.38
N ALA A 78 -7.00 -7.24 13.75
CA ALA A 78 -8.35 -7.78 13.88
C ALA A 78 -9.16 -7.03 14.94
N GLU A 79 -8.53 -6.60 16.04
CA GLU A 79 -9.20 -5.80 17.07
C GLU A 79 -9.53 -4.39 16.56
N LEU A 80 -8.63 -3.74 15.78
CA LEU A 80 -8.88 -2.45 15.15
C LEU A 80 -10.06 -2.52 14.15
N ILE A 81 -10.21 -3.64 13.41
CA ILE A 81 -11.36 -3.84 12.53
C ILE A 81 -12.65 -3.91 13.35
N ARG A 82 -12.70 -4.68 14.45
CA ARG A 82 -13.86 -4.74 15.34
C ARG A 82 -14.19 -3.38 15.95
N GLN A 83 -13.15 -2.65 16.38
CA GLN A 83 -13.31 -1.28 16.89
C GLN A 83 -13.94 -0.35 15.86
N ALA A 84 -13.60 -0.47 14.57
CA ALA A 84 -14.24 0.30 13.51
C ALA A 84 -15.74 -0.01 13.38
N ILE A 85 -16.11 -1.29 13.46
CA ILE A 85 -17.52 -1.72 13.46
C ILE A 85 -18.25 -1.12 14.67
N ASP A 86 -17.68 -1.24 15.86
CA ASP A 86 -18.28 -0.77 17.12
C ASP A 86 -18.44 0.77 17.16
N GLN A 87 -17.56 1.48 16.46
CA GLN A 87 -17.64 2.94 16.31
C GLN A 87 -18.62 3.38 15.21
N GLY A 88 -19.32 2.45 14.56
CA GLY A 88 -20.34 2.75 13.57
C GLY A 88 -19.77 3.14 12.20
N ALA A 89 -18.78 2.42 11.72
CA ALA A 89 -18.25 2.59 10.38
C ALA A 89 -19.34 2.41 9.31
N ASP A 90 -19.46 3.36 8.39
CA ASP A 90 -20.28 3.22 7.17
C ASP A 90 -19.52 2.48 6.06
N ALA A 91 -18.19 2.44 6.13
CA ALA A 91 -17.31 1.67 5.25
C ALA A 91 -15.95 1.43 5.90
N ILE A 92 -15.27 0.34 5.51
CA ILE A 92 -13.95 -0.04 6.05
C ILE A 92 -12.99 -0.33 4.90
N VAL A 93 -11.76 0.20 5.05
CA VAL A 93 -10.57 -0.18 4.26
C VAL A 93 -9.61 -0.92 5.16
N GLY A 94 -9.07 -2.04 4.73
CA GLY A 94 -8.07 -2.74 5.53
C GLY A 94 -7.17 -3.68 4.70
N PRO A 95 -5.92 -3.90 5.14
CA PRO A 95 -5.03 -4.90 4.55
C PRO A 95 -5.26 -6.24 5.22
N ASP A 96 -5.18 -7.32 4.48
CA ASP A 96 -5.21 -8.67 5.04
C ASP A 96 -3.79 -9.23 5.19
N TRP A 97 -3.10 -8.82 6.26
CA TRP A 97 -1.72 -9.22 6.54
C TRP A 97 -1.58 -10.64 7.06
N VAL A 98 -2.52 -11.05 7.91
CA VAL A 98 -2.49 -12.33 8.62
C VAL A 98 -3.88 -12.96 8.56
N PRO A 99 -4.23 -13.65 7.45
CA PRO A 99 -5.58 -14.15 7.19
C PRO A 99 -6.17 -14.97 8.35
N GLU A 100 -5.38 -15.86 8.97
CA GLU A 100 -5.86 -16.70 10.09
C GLU A 100 -6.41 -15.86 11.26
N ALA A 101 -5.83 -14.68 11.52
CA ALA A 101 -6.26 -13.81 12.62
C ALA A 101 -7.29 -12.77 12.17
N MET A 102 -7.19 -12.27 10.93
CA MET A 102 -7.93 -11.11 10.47
C MET A 102 -9.21 -11.43 9.71
N ASP A 103 -9.26 -12.56 8.98
CA ASP A 103 -10.44 -12.99 8.22
C ASP A 103 -11.74 -12.96 9.04
N PRO A 104 -11.81 -13.52 10.26
CA PRO A 104 -13.03 -13.50 11.04
C PRO A 104 -13.55 -12.09 11.37
N ALA A 105 -12.64 -11.11 11.46
CA ALA A 105 -13.03 -9.70 11.68
C ALA A 105 -13.54 -9.05 10.38
N PHE A 106 -12.93 -9.31 9.24
CA PHE A 106 -13.43 -8.86 7.94
C PHE A 106 -14.76 -9.53 7.54
N GLU A 107 -14.92 -10.81 7.84
CA GLU A 107 -16.21 -11.52 7.66
C GLU A 107 -17.32 -10.86 8.49
N ALA A 108 -17.02 -10.39 9.70
CA ALA A 108 -17.97 -9.65 10.52
C ALA A 108 -18.35 -8.29 9.88
N VAL A 109 -17.40 -7.59 9.21
CA VAL A 109 -17.68 -6.36 8.45
C VAL A 109 -18.71 -6.62 7.36
N THR A 110 -18.47 -7.61 6.51
CA THR A 110 -19.37 -7.93 5.38
C THR A 110 -20.70 -8.54 5.84
N ALA A 111 -20.70 -9.33 6.92
CA ALA A 111 -21.93 -9.83 7.55
C ALA A 111 -22.81 -8.70 8.14
N ALA A 112 -22.19 -7.62 8.61
CA ALA A 112 -22.90 -6.43 9.06
C ALA A 112 -23.42 -5.55 7.89
N GLY A 113 -23.11 -5.92 6.64
CA GLY A 113 -23.49 -5.16 5.45
C GLY A 113 -22.63 -3.89 5.23
N ILE A 114 -21.49 -3.79 5.91
CA ILE A 114 -20.57 -2.66 5.79
C ILE A 114 -19.70 -2.87 4.53
N PRO A 115 -19.67 -1.92 3.59
CA PRO A 115 -18.79 -1.98 2.41
C PRO A 115 -17.32 -2.08 2.80
N LEU A 116 -16.59 -3.01 2.16
CA LEU A 116 -15.19 -3.31 2.42
C LEU A 116 -14.36 -3.14 1.15
N VAL A 117 -13.19 -2.53 1.29
CA VAL A 117 -12.10 -2.57 0.31
C VAL A 117 -10.88 -3.17 0.97
N ILE A 118 -10.34 -4.23 0.37
CA ILE A 118 -9.03 -4.77 0.76
C ILE A 118 -7.96 -3.96 0.02
N TYR A 119 -6.90 -3.58 0.72
CA TYR A 119 -5.81 -2.85 0.10
C TYR A 119 -4.45 -3.33 0.60
N ASN A 120 -3.37 -3.00 -0.10
CA ASN A 120 -1.98 -3.32 0.22
C ASN A 120 -1.68 -4.82 0.28
N ALA A 121 -2.23 -5.56 1.24
CA ALA A 121 -2.00 -6.99 1.43
C ALA A 121 -3.28 -7.81 1.22
N GLY A 122 -3.13 -9.10 0.90
CA GLY A 122 -4.21 -10.05 0.66
C GLY A 122 -4.58 -10.21 -0.83
N GLY A 123 -4.36 -9.17 -1.64
CA GLY A 123 -4.63 -9.24 -3.08
C GLY A 123 -6.11 -9.40 -3.43
N LEU A 124 -6.36 -9.67 -4.69
CA LEU A 124 -7.72 -9.92 -5.20
C LEU A 124 -8.33 -11.19 -4.59
N GLU A 125 -7.51 -12.19 -4.25
CA GLU A 125 -7.97 -13.43 -3.64
C GLU A 125 -8.63 -13.19 -2.28
N ALA A 126 -7.99 -12.42 -1.40
CA ALA A 126 -8.60 -12.03 -0.13
C ALA A 126 -9.84 -11.17 -0.32
N ALA A 127 -9.82 -10.21 -1.27
CA ALA A 127 -10.98 -9.38 -1.57
C ALA A 127 -12.19 -10.23 -2.03
N ASP A 128 -11.97 -11.24 -2.87
CA ASP A 128 -13.03 -12.16 -3.31
C ASP A 128 -13.54 -13.05 -2.18
N LYS A 129 -12.64 -13.62 -1.39
CA LYS A 129 -12.96 -14.48 -0.24
C LYS A 129 -13.78 -13.74 0.81
N LEU A 130 -13.39 -12.51 1.13
CA LEU A 130 -14.00 -11.70 2.19
C LEU A 130 -15.20 -10.88 1.72
N GLY A 131 -15.61 -10.98 0.45
CA GLY A 131 -16.72 -10.23 -0.10
C GLY A 131 -16.47 -8.72 -0.22
N ALA A 132 -15.20 -8.31 -0.29
CA ALA A 132 -14.85 -6.92 -0.49
C ALA A 132 -15.19 -6.45 -1.91
N MET A 133 -15.39 -5.16 -2.08
CA MET A 133 -15.75 -4.56 -3.38
C MET A 133 -14.59 -4.58 -4.37
N ASN A 134 -13.40 -4.22 -3.90
CA ASN A 134 -12.19 -4.11 -4.71
C ASN A 134 -10.97 -4.51 -3.88
N TYR A 135 -9.88 -4.83 -4.59
CA TYR A 135 -8.52 -4.78 -4.09
C TYR A 135 -7.81 -3.55 -4.66
N VAL A 136 -7.08 -2.81 -3.81
CA VAL A 136 -6.28 -1.66 -4.20
C VAL A 136 -4.85 -1.85 -3.70
N GLY A 137 -3.87 -2.04 -4.60
CA GLY A 137 -2.50 -2.29 -4.14
C GLY A 137 -1.53 -2.71 -5.22
N ALA A 138 -0.42 -3.29 -4.82
CA ALA A 138 0.54 -3.94 -5.69
C ALA A 138 0.50 -5.46 -5.47
N VAL A 139 0.85 -6.22 -6.50
CA VAL A 139 0.95 -7.68 -6.42
C VAL A 139 2.42 -8.04 -6.26
N ASP A 140 2.77 -8.72 -5.17
CA ASP A 140 4.15 -9.00 -4.77
C ASP A 140 4.94 -9.73 -5.87
N TYR A 141 4.35 -10.78 -6.45
CA TYR A 141 4.94 -11.49 -7.58
C TYR A 141 5.21 -10.57 -8.78
N LYS A 142 4.22 -9.73 -9.17
CA LYS A 142 4.37 -8.80 -10.30
C LYS A 142 5.45 -7.75 -10.03
N SER A 143 5.61 -7.34 -8.77
CA SER A 143 6.63 -6.39 -8.34
C SER A 143 8.05 -6.99 -8.45
N GLY A 144 8.22 -8.22 -7.98
CA GLY A 144 9.45 -8.96 -8.18
C GLY A 144 9.76 -9.19 -9.67
N PHE A 145 8.75 -9.62 -10.44
CA PHE A 145 8.89 -9.85 -11.88
C PHE A 145 9.38 -8.59 -12.62
N ALA A 146 8.79 -7.43 -12.31
CA ALA A 146 9.20 -6.16 -12.91
C ALA A 146 10.65 -5.79 -12.59
N ALA A 147 11.14 -6.06 -11.37
CA ALA A 147 12.55 -5.86 -11.00
C ALA A 147 13.48 -6.77 -11.78
N GLY A 148 13.13 -8.06 -11.90
CA GLY A 148 13.90 -9.04 -12.64
C GLY A 148 13.93 -8.75 -14.14
N GLU A 149 12.77 -8.43 -14.72
CA GLU A 149 12.67 -8.05 -16.14
C GLU A 149 13.44 -6.76 -16.43
N TYR A 150 13.40 -5.77 -15.55
CA TYR A 150 14.14 -4.51 -15.69
C TYR A 150 15.64 -4.75 -15.75
N LEU A 151 16.21 -5.46 -14.77
CA LEU A 151 17.64 -5.78 -14.75
C LEU A 151 18.04 -6.72 -15.90
N GLY A 152 17.21 -7.72 -16.19
CA GLY A 152 17.45 -8.66 -17.29
C GLY A 152 17.46 -8.00 -18.66
N ASN A 153 16.58 -7.03 -18.91
CA ASN A 153 16.52 -6.24 -20.14
C ASN A 153 17.69 -5.24 -20.24
N ALA A 154 18.24 -4.79 -19.10
CA ALA A 154 19.46 -3.98 -19.05
C ALA A 154 20.72 -4.80 -19.38
N GLY A 155 20.60 -6.13 -19.47
CA GLY A 155 21.69 -7.03 -19.90
C GLY A 155 22.24 -7.93 -18.79
N HIS A 156 21.74 -7.80 -17.55
CA HIS A 156 22.18 -8.59 -16.39
C HIS A 156 21.45 -9.93 -16.39
N LYS A 157 22.20 -11.03 -16.33
CA LYS A 157 21.67 -12.36 -16.63
C LYS A 157 21.69 -13.36 -15.47
N ASN A 158 22.42 -13.06 -14.39
CA ASN A 158 22.57 -13.98 -13.27
C ASN A 158 22.04 -13.31 -12.00
N GLY A 159 20.74 -13.48 -11.75
CA GLY A 159 20.03 -12.81 -10.66
C GLY A 159 20.08 -13.57 -9.34
N ALA A 160 20.11 -12.84 -8.22
CA ALA A 160 19.90 -13.38 -6.89
C ALA A 160 18.94 -12.51 -6.08
N CYS A 161 17.83 -13.08 -5.60
CA CYS A 161 16.94 -12.44 -4.66
C CYS A 161 17.45 -12.64 -3.23
N VAL A 162 17.48 -11.57 -2.42
CA VAL A 162 17.83 -11.62 -0.99
C VAL A 162 16.58 -11.88 -0.18
N ASN A 163 16.46 -13.08 0.41
CA ASN A 163 15.34 -13.48 1.26
C ASN A 163 15.77 -13.53 2.72
N THR A 164 15.37 -12.54 3.51
CA THR A 164 15.66 -12.42 4.94
C THR A 164 14.58 -13.03 5.84
N LEU A 165 13.44 -13.44 5.28
CA LEU A 165 12.33 -14.08 5.98
C LEU A 165 11.82 -15.32 5.22
N PRO A 166 12.59 -16.41 5.20
CA PRO A 166 12.18 -17.64 4.55
C PRO A 166 10.83 -18.15 5.07
N GLY A 167 9.93 -18.49 4.14
CA GLY A 167 8.58 -18.96 4.45
C GLY A 167 7.53 -17.85 4.62
N ALA A 168 7.91 -16.57 4.59
CA ALA A 168 6.96 -15.47 4.49
C ALA A 168 6.41 -15.39 3.06
N ALA A 169 5.09 -15.58 2.89
CA ALA A 169 4.45 -15.75 1.57
C ALA A 169 4.71 -14.58 0.61
N ASN A 170 4.68 -13.35 1.11
CA ASN A 170 4.98 -12.15 0.31
C ASN A 170 6.45 -12.12 -0.15
N ILE A 171 7.41 -12.46 0.73
CA ILE A 171 8.83 -12.47 0.40
C ILE A 171 9.14 -13.56 -0.63
N GLU A 172 8.56 -14.75 -0.46
CA GLU A 172 8.67 -15.84 -1.44
C GLU A 172 8.09 -15.44 -2.79
N ALA A 173 6.94 -14.73 -2.81
CA ALA A 173 6.31 -14.25 -4.03
C ALA A 173 7.18 -13.20 -4.76
N PHE A 174 7.78 -12.25 -4.03
CA PHE A 174 8.73 -11.28 -4.61
C PHE A 174 9.94 -11.98 -5.22
N CYS A 175 10.56 -12.94 -4.52
CA CYS A 175 11.74 -13.66 -5.01
C CYS A 175 11.39 -14.55 -6.21
N SER A 176 10.24 -15.24 -6.18
CA SER A 176 9.77 -16.02 -7.31
C SER A 176 9.56 -15.13 -8.54
N GLY A 177 8.86 -14.01 -8.37
CA GLY A 177 8.67 -13.05 -9.45
C GLY A 177 9.98 -12.53 -10.03
N PHE A 178 10.92 -12.14 -9.17
CA PHE A 178 12.24 -11.65 -9.62
C PHE A 178 12.98 -12.69 -10.46
N ASN A 179 13.03 -13.92 -9.99
CA ASN A 179 13.67 -15.02 -10.73
C ASN A 179 13.01 -15.24 -12.10
N ASP A 180 11.67 -15.28 -12.13
CA ASP A 180 10.93 -15.46 -13.37
C ASP A 180 11.11 -14.27 -14.34
N GLY A 181 11.23 -13.05 -13.83
CA GLY A 181 11.54 -11.86 -14.64
C GLY A 181 12.94 -11.92 -15.28
N ILE A 182 13.96 -12.32 -14.52
CA ILE A 182 15.33 -12.56 -15.05
C ILE A 182 15.32 -13.68 -16.10
N ILE A 183 14.60 -14.79 -15.83
CA ILE A 183 14.49 -15.92 -16.74
C ILE A 183 13.76 -15.49 -18.03
N ALA A 184 12.69 -14.74 -17.94
CA ALA A 184 11.96 -14.21 -19.09
C ALA A 184 12.84 -13.33 -20.00
N ALA A 185 13.79 -12.61 -19.40
CA ALA A 185 14.81 -11.84 -20.11
C ALA A 185 16.01 -12.69 -20.61
N GLY A 186 15.96 -14.01 -20.47
CA GLY A 186 16.97 -14.94 -20.95
C GLY A 186 18.16 -15.16 -20.00
N GLY A 187 17.96 -14.96 -18.72
CA GLY A 187 18.94 -15.18 -17.66
C GLY A 187 18.64 -16.37 -16.76
N THR A 188 19.25 -16.40 -15.58
CA THR A 188 19.06 -17.39 -14.51
C THR A 188 18.78 -16.69 -13.20
N GLY A 189 17.82 -17.22 -12.42
CA GLY A 189 17.44 -16.70 -11.09
C GLY A 189 17.89 -17.62 -9.96
N SER A 190 18.25 -17.07 -8.84
CA SER A 190 18.61 -17.76 -7.61
C SER A 190 18.10 -17.00 -6.37
N VAL A 191 18.19 -17.63 -5.20
CA VAL A 191 17.81 -16.99 -3.92
C VAL A 191 18.96 -17.09 -2.94
N LEU A 192 19.40 -15.95 -2.42
CA LEU A 192 20.23 -15.91 -1.22
C LEU A 192 19.30 -15.93 0.00
N GLN A 193 19.17 -17.11 0.59
CA GLN A 193 18.33 -17.31 1.77
C GLN A 193 19.14 -17.07 3.05
N LEU A 194 18.65 -16.16 3.92
CA LEU A 194 19.25 -15.85 5.20
C LEU A 194 18.38 -16.43 6.34
N PRO A 195 18.95 -16.70 7.52
CA PRO A 195 18.16 -17.06 8.69
C PRO A 195 17.31 -15.85 9.11
N ALA A 196 16.09 -16.08 9.63
CA ALA A 196 15.18 -15.03 10.07
C ALA A 196 15.77 -14.07 11.12
N THR A 197 16.81 -14.49 11.85
CA THR A 197 17.57 -13.62 12.77
C THR A 197 18.37 -12.51 12.08
N ALA A 198 18.54 -12.59 10.75
CA ALA A 198 19.17 -11.52 9.97
C ALA A 198 18.19 -10.40 9.59
N PHE A 199 16.89 -10.64 9.74
CA PHE A 199 15.88 -9.61 9.46
C PHE A 199 16.04 -8.40 10.38
N GLY A 200 16.20 -7.22 9.80
CA GLY A 200 16.48 -5.98 10.54
C GLY A 200 17.95 -5.79 10.98
N ASP A 201 18.83 -6.77 10.72
CA ASP A 201 20.28 -6.64 10.95
C ASP A 201 21.00 -6.32 9.62
N ALA A 202 21.14 -5.05 9.31
CA ALA A 202 21.82 -4.58 8.11
C ALA A 202 23.27 -5.08 7.99
N THR A 203 23.97 -5.31 9.12
CA THR A 203 25.34 -5.82 9.11
C THR A 203 25.37 -7.28 8.70
N ALA A 204 24.48 -8.10 9.26
CA ALA A 204 24.37 -9.51 8.90
C ALA A 204 24.00 -9.69 7.41
N VAL A 205 23.05 -8.91 6.90
CA VAL A 205 22.64 -8.94 5.49
C VAL A 205 23.81 -8.53 4.58
N ALA A 206 24.50 -7.44 4.86
CA ALA A 206 25.65 -6.99 4.06
C ALA A 206 26.79 -8.02 4.02
N GLN A 207 27.09 -8.67 5.17
CA GLN A 207 28.10 -9.72 5.24
C GLN A 207 27.69 -10.96 4.43
N ALA A 208 26.43 -11.38 4.50
CA ALA A 208 25.89 -12.49 3.74
C ALA A 208 25.95 -12.22 2.23
N VAL A 209 25.50 -11.05 1.77
CA VAL A 209 25.59 -10.61 0.39
C VAL A 209 27.05 -10.63 -0.09
N ARG A 210 27.98 -10.02 0.68
CA ARG A 210 29.40 -10.06 0.36
C ARG A 210 29.92 -11.50 0.19
N ALA A 211 29.64 -12.37 1.16
CA ALA A 211 30.08 -13.76 1.12
C ALA A 211 29.50 -14.52 -0.09
N HIS A 212 28.23 -14.30 -0.38
CA HIS A 212 27.54 -14.91 -1.50
C HIS A 212 28.16 -14.50 -2.86
N LEU A 213 28.43 -13.22 -3.06
CA LEU A 213 29.05 -12.69 -4.27
C LEU A 213 30.52 -13.15 -4.47
N LEU A 214 31.24 -13.43 -3.39
CA LEU A 214 32.58 -13.99 -3.47
C LEU A 214 32.58 -15.49 -3.84
N GLN A 215 31.51 -16.21 -3.46
CA GLN A 215 31.34 -17.65 -3.77
C GLN A 215 30.72 -17.86 -5.17
N ASN A 216 29.91 -16.90 -5.64
CA ASN A 216 29.18 -16.95 -6.90
C ASN A 216 29.56 -15.70 -7.75
N PRO A 217 30.76 -15.69 -8.33
CA PRO A 217 31.30 -14.52 -9.02
C PRO A 217 30.54 -14.15 -10.30
N GLU A 218 29.71 -15.03 -10.81
CA GLU A 218 28.86 -14.85 -12.00
C GLU A 218 27.63 -13.98 -11.73
N ILE A 219 27.20 -13.82 -10.46
CA ILE A 219 26.05 -12.98 -10.13
C ILE A 219 26.33 -11.52 -10.52
N ASP A 220 25.43 -10.96 -11.33
CA ASP A 220 25.49 -9.61 -11.86
C ASP A 220 24.21 -8.79 -11.58
N ALA A 221 23.16 -9.41 -11.01
CA ALA A 221 21.93 -8.77 -10.63
C ALA A 221 21.45 -9.20 -9.23
N MET A 222 20.97 -8.26 -8.41
CA MET A 222 20.37 -8.58 -7.10
C MET A 222 19.06 -7.84 -6.89
N PHE A 223 18.17 -8.46 -6.14
CA PHE A 223 16.92 -7.86 -5.68
C PHE A 223 16.79 -8.03 -4.17
N ALA A 224 16.46 -6.94 -3.47
CA ALA A 224 16.27 -6.94 -2.04
C ALA A 224 14.91 -6.32 -1.67
N ILE A 225 14.29 -6.81 -0.59
CA ILE A 225 12.91 -6.50 -0.24
C ILE A 225 12.92 -5.63 1.03
N GLY A 226 12.47 -4.38 0.86
CA GLY A 226 12.47 -3.36 1.92
C GLY A 226 13.74 -2.49 1.96
N ASP A 227 13.60 -1.32 2.58
CA ASP A 227 14.62 -0.26 2.59
C ASP A 227 15.93 -0.71 3.26
N GLY A 228 15.81 -1.37 4.42
CA GLY A 228 16.95 -1.82 5.20
C GLY A 228 17.81 -2.85 4.45
N ASP A 229 17.16 -3.88 3.91
CA ASP A 229 17.83 -4.97 3.20
C ASP A 229 18.41 -4.50 1.86
N THR A 230 17.73 -3.56 1.18
CA THR A 230 18.25 -2.95 -0.05
C THR A 230 19.54 -2.18 0.21
N ASN A 231 19.55 -1.30 1.23
CA ASN A 231 20.75 -0.55 1.61
C ASN A 231 21.89 -1.47 2.07
N ALA A 232 21.57 -2.54 2.81
CA ALA A 232 22.53 -3.55 3.22
C ALA A 232 23.09 -4.33 2.02
N THR A 233 22.27 -4.62 1.02
CA THR A 233 22.69 -5.28 -0.22
C THR A 233 23.67 -4.40 -1.02
N VAL A 234 23.37 -3.12 -1.19
CA VAL A 234 24.30 -2.13 -1.80
C VAL A 234 25.63 -2.11 -1.04
N SER A 235 25.59 -2.07 0.30
CA SER A 235 26.80 -2.13 1.14
C SER A 235 27.58 -3.42 0.96
N GLY A 236 26.90 -4.57 0.90
CA GLY A 236 27.52 -5.90 0.67
C GLY A 236 28.21 -5.99 -0.69
N ILE A 237 27.60 -5.44 -1.75
CA ILE A 237 28.19 -5.35 -3.10
C ILE A 237 29.49 -4.52 -3.05
N GLN A 238 29.45 -3.36 -2.38
CA GLN A 238 30.63 -2.50 -2.21
C GLN A 238 31.74 -3.21 -1.44
N GLN A 239 31.40 -3.90 -0.34
CA GLN A 239 32.36 -4.68 0.46
C GLN A 239 32.95 -5.88 -0.27
N ALA A 240 32.22 -6.43 -1.27
CA ALA A 240 32.73 -7.47 -2.15
C ALA A 240 33.66 -6.93 -3.25
N GLY A 241 33.81 -5.61 -3.38
CA GLY A 241 34.56 -4.97 -4.46
C GLY A 241 33.90 -5.08 -5.83
N LYS A 242 32.57 -5.29 -5.85
CA LYS A 242 31.80 -5.52 -7.09
C LYS A 242 30.90 -4.34 -7.47
N ALA A 243 31.13 -3.15 -6.92
CA ALA A 243 30.42 -1.93 -7.32
C ALA A 243 30.57 -1.70 -8.82
N GLY A 244 29.45 -1.42 -9.52
CA GLY A 244 29.38 -1.29 -10.96
C GLY A 244 29.54 -2.60 -11.77
N GLN A 245 29.64 -3.76 -11.08
CA GLN A 245 29.61 -5.09 -11.70
C GLN A 245 28.36 -5.89 -11.32
N VAL A 246 27.81 -5.62 -10.14
CA VAL A 246 26.55 -6.19 -9.65
C VAL A 246 25.54 -5.06 -9.54
N HIS A 247 24.42 -5.22 -10.20
CA HIS A 247 23.33 -4.27 -10.31
C HIS A 247 22.19 -4.61 -9.35
N VAL A 248 21.52 -3.63 -8.79
CA VAL A 248 20.54 -3.87 -7.73
C VAL A 248 19.27 -3.06 -7.90
N CYS A 249 18.14 -3.76 -7.78
CA CYS A 249 16.82 -3.18 -7.54
C CYS A 249 16.37 -3.47 -6.11
N GLY A 250 15.59 -2.57 -5.52
CA GLY A 250 15.00 -2.76 -4.19
C GLY A 250 13.49 -2.60 -4.22
N MET A 251 12.84 -3.06 -3.16
CA MET A 251 11.42 -2.79 -2.91
C MET A 251 11.28 -1.52 -2.05
N ASN A 252 10.37 -0.63 -2.44
CA ASN A 252 10.14 0.67 -1.83
C ASN A 252 11.37 1.60 -1.88
N PHE A 253 11.27 2.78 -1.29
CA PHE A 253 12.38 3.72 -1.25
C PHE A 253 12.35 4.61 -0.02
N SER A 254 13.54 5.00 0.40
CA SER A 254 13.86 6.02 1.40
C SER A 254 14.76 7.08 0.76
N ASP A 255 15.06 8.14 1.49
CA ASP A 255 16.00 9.15 1.02
C ASP A 255 17.36 8.56 0.63
N THR A 256 17.82 7.53 1.36
CA THR A 256 19.08 6.82 1.05
C THR A 256 18.97 6.05 -0.27
N ILE A 257 17.88 5.33 -0.51
CA ILE A 257 17.65 4.59 -1.77
C ILE A 257 17.58 5.57 -2.96
N LEU A 258 16.83 6.67 -2.81
CA LEU A 258 16.77 7.68 -3.87
C LEU A 258 18.14 8.30 -4.15
N ALA A 259 18.93 8.58 -3.11
CA ALA A 259 20.31 9.05 -3.27
C ALA A 259 21.22 7.99 -3.94
N ASN A 260 21.07 6.71 -3.63
CA ASN A 260 21.79 5.62 -4.27
C ASN A 260 21.46 5.53 -5.78
N ILE A 261 20.19 5.71 -6.15
CA ILE A 261 19.77 5.72 -7.57
C ILE A 261 20.37 6.95 -8.27
N GLN A 262 20.32 8.14 -7.67
CA GLN A 262 20.96 9.33 -8.22
C GLN A 262 22.48 9.17 -8.41
N ALA A 263 23.13 8.48 -7.48
CA ALA A 263 24.58 8.24 -7.53
C ALA A 263 24.97 7.07 -8.46
N GLY A 264 24.00 6.30 -8.96
CA GLY A 264 24.25 5.11 -9.79
C GLY A 264 24.81 3.91 -9.03
N SER A 265 24.68 3.88 -7.70
CA SER A 265 25.03 2.71 -6.85
C SER A 265 23.88 1.73 -6.65
N GLN A 266 22.68 2.11 -7.11
CA GLN A 266 21.48 1.30 -7.22
C GLN A 266 20.77 1.63 -8.52
N ASP A 267 20.28 0.60 -9.24
CA ASP A 267 19.69 0.78 -10.57
C ASP A 267 18.23 1.17 -10.51
N CYS A 268 17.47 0.50 -9.64
CA CYS A 268 16.05 0.82 -9.49
C CYS A 268 15.50 0.55 -8.09
N ALA A 269 14.33 1.12 -7.85
CA ALA A 269 13.43 0.74 -6.77
C ALA A 269 12.03 0.49 -7.33
N ILE A 270 11.33 -0.49 -6.77
CA ILE A 270 9.95 -0.80 -7.09
C ILE A 270 9.05 0.00 -6.15
N ASP A 271 8.21 0.84 -6.71
CA ASP A 271 7.28 1.70 -5.98
C ASP A 271 5.88 1.08 -5.97
N GLN A 272 5.35 0.84 -4.78
CA GLN A 272 3.96 0.40 -4.58
C GLN A 272 2.96 1.56 -4.59
N GLN A 273 3.43 2.80 -4.62
CA GLN A 273 2.62 4.02 -4.59
C GLN A 273 1.64 4.05 -3.41
N GLY A 274 2.15 3.96 -2.19
CA GLY A 274 1.35 3.89 -0.98
C GLY A 274 0.32 5.01 -0.83
N TYR A 275 0.65 6.24 -1.20
CA TYR A 275 -0.31 7.35 -1.23
C TYR A 275 -1.55 7.01 -2.07
N GLN A 276 -1.36 6.44 -3.27
CA GLN A 276 -2.46 6.07 -4.16
C GLN A 276 -3.33 4.95 -3.57
N GLN A 277 -2.74 4.04 -2.79
CA GLN A 277 -3.50 2.98 -2.13
C GLN A 277 -4.53 3.58 -1.16
N GLY A 278 -4.11 4.48 -0.29
CA GLY A 278 -5.02 5.16 0.63
C GLY A 278 -6.04 6.04 -0.09
N PHE A 279 -5.58 6.83 -1.04
CA PHE A 279 -6.43 7.76 -1.79
C PHE A 279 -7.53 7.06 -2.58
N PHE A 280 -7.20 6.03 -3.35
CA PHE A 280 -8.19 5.32 -4.15
C PHE A 280 -9.16 4.52 -3.28
N ALA A 281 -8.69 3.82 -2.26
CA ALA A 281 -9.54 3.01 -1.40
C ALA A 281 -10.63 3.86 -0.71
N VAL A 282 -10.25 5.01 -0.13
CA VAL A 282 -11.20 5.95 0.48
C VAL A 282 -12.12 6.57 -0.56
N SER A 283 -11.59 7.00 -1.73
CA SER A 283 -12.41 7.59 -2.79
C SER A 283 -13.47 6.62 -3.31
N ILE A 284 -13.14 5.34 -3.47
CA ILE A 284 -14.06 4.29 -3.90
C ILE A 284 -15.21 4.16 -2.91
N LEU A 285 -14.89 4.02 -1.62
CA LEU A 285 -15.90 3.83 -0.59
C LEU A 285 -16.76 5.07 -0.37
N ASN A 286 -16.17 6.27 -0.40
CA ASN A 286 -16.92 7.53 -0.30
C ASN A 286 -17.96 7.65 -1.44
N ASN A 287 -17.56 7.36 -2.66
CA ASN A 287 -18.47 7.41 -3.80
C ASN A 287 -19.54 6.31 -3.75
N TYR A 288 -19.19 5.13 -3.24
CA TYR A 288 -20.15 4.05 -3.09
C TYR A 288 -21.19 4.34 -2.01
N VAL A 289 -20.76 4.72 -0.81
CA VAL A 289 -21.68 4.99 0.31
C VAL A 289 -22.63 6.13 -0.02
N ASN A 290 -22.12 7.21 -0.60
CA ASN A 290 -22.92 8.40 -0.86
C ASN A 290 -23.79 8.31 -2.11
N TYR A 291 -23.33 7.59 -3.16
CA TYR A 291 -23.96 7.65 -4.49
C TYR A 291 -24.17 6.29 -5.13
N GLY A 292 -23.79 5.17 -4.52
CA GLY A 292 -23.88 3.84 -5.08
C GLY A 292 -22.96 3.61 -6.29
N VAL A 293 -21.93 4.45 -6.47
CA VAL A 293 -21.00 4.33 -7.59
C VAL A 293 -20.03 3.21 -7.32
N THR A 294 -19.91 2.26 -8.26
CA THR A 294 -18.99 1.13 -8.19
C THR A 294 -17.92 1.24 -9.27
N ILE A 295 -16.73 0.68 -9.01
CA ILE A 295 -15.69 0.48 -10.00
C ILE A 295 -15.73 -0.98 -10.45
N PRO A 296 -16.06 -1.27 -11.75
CA PRO A 296 -16.22 -2.64 -12.24
C PRO A 296 -14.93 -3.47 -12.20
N THR A 297 -13.77 -2.82 -12.36
CA THR A 297 -12.46 -3.50 -12.25
C THR A 297 -12.19 -3.84 -10.80
N ARG A 298 -12.16 -5.13 -10.47
CA ARG A 298 -12.01 -5.62 -9.12
C ARG A 298 -10.61 -5.40 -8.54
N GLU A 299 -9.58 -5.48 -9.36
CA GLU A 299 -8.18 -5.26 -9.01
C GLU A 299 -7.71 -3.89 -9.52
N ILE A 300 -7.36 -2.99 -8.61
CA ILE A 300 -6.86 -1.65 -8.92
C ILE A 300 -5.39 -1.60 -8.52
N LEU A 301 -4.52 -1.74 -9.50
CA LEU A 301 -3.09 -1.80 -9.25
C LEU A 301 -2.50 -0.39 -9.10
N THR A 302 -1.81 -0.16 -8.00
CA THR A 302 -1.01 1.04 -7.74
C THR A 302 0.48 0.82 -7.98
N GLY A 303 0.87 -0.38 -8.36
CA GLY A 303 2.24 -0.80 -8.69
C GLY A 303 2.24 -2.09 -9.50
N PRO A 304 3.42 -2.53 -9.96
CA PRO A 304 4.75 -1.95 -9.70
C PRO A 304 5.03 -0.70 -10.55
N GLY A 305 5.43 0.40 -9.89
CA GLY A 305 6.11 1.51 -10.55
C GLY A 305 7.63 1.31 -10.47
N ILE A 306 8.37 1.64 -11.54
CA ILE A 306 9.83 1.61 -11.50
C ILE A 306 10.36 3.02 -11.28
N VAL A 307 11.19 3.16 -10.25
CA VAL A 307 11.96 4.36 -9.97
C VAL A 307 13.41 4.08 -10.32
N ASP A 308 13.95 4.83 -11.26
CA ASP A 308 15.33 4.72 -11.73
C ASP A 308 15.94 6.11 -12.00
N ALA A 309 17.14 6.15 -12.56
CA ALA A 309 17.83 7.42 -12.86
C ALA A 309 17.04 8.35 -13.80
N SER A 310 16.10 7.83 -14.60
CA SER A 310 15.33 8.63 -15.55
C SER A 310 14.21 9.45 -14.89
N ASN A 311 13.74 9.03 -13.70
CA ASN A 311 12.59 9.64 -13.04
C ASN A 311 12.78 9.95 -11.55
N VAL A 312 13.93 9.58 -10.96
CA VAL A 312 14.21 9.75 -9.52
C VAL A 312 14.03 11.17 -9.02
N GLU A 313 14.37 12.17 -9.82
CA GLU A 313 14.22 13.59 -9.45
C GLU A 313 12.73 13.95 -9.22
N LEU A 314 11.85 13.48 -10.10
CA LEU A 314 10.41 13.70 -9.97
C LEU A 314 9.84 12.95 -8.74
N VAL A 315 10.39 11.76 -8.45
CA VAL A 315 10.01 10.98 -7.26
C VAL A 315 10.39 11.72 -5.99
N ILE A 316 11.60 12.30 -5.92
CA ILE A 316 12.06 13.11 -4.79
C ILE A 316 11.12 14.29 -4.53
N GLU A 317 10.68 14.98 -5.57
CA GLU A 317 9.70 16.06 -5.41
C GLU A 317 8.35 15.56 -4.90
N GLY A 318 7.90 14.38 -5.36
CA GLY A 318 6.70 13.74 -4.84
C GLY A 318 6.82 13.34 -3.36
N VAL A 319 7.99 12.84 -2.94
CA VAL A 319 8.29 12.51 -1.53
C VAL A 319 8.27 13.77 -0.68
N LYS A 320 8.90 14.86 -1.10
CA LYS A 320 8.86 16.16 -0.40
C LYS A 320 7.43 16.69 -0.25
N ALA A 321 6.58 16.47 -1.26
CA ALA A 321 5.17 16.85 -1.21
C ALA A 321 4.31 15.88 -0.38
N GLY A 322 4.86 14.75 0.06
CA GLY A 322 4.15 13.72 0.82
C GLY A 322 3.13 12.92 0.02
N VAL A 323 3.25 12.91 -1.31
CA VAL A 323 2.32 12.19 -2.22
C VAL A 323 2.96 10.95 -2.88
N ARG A 324 4.19 10.62 -2.42
CA ARG A 324 4.91 9.46 -2.94
C ARG A 324 5.86 8.85 -1.92
#